data_6816e046729d71dd45b5aa722416b1fe
#
_entry.id   6816e046729d71dd45b5aa722416b1fe
#
_cell.length_a   1.000
_cell.length_b   1.000
_cell.length_c   1.000
_cell.angle_alpha   90.00
_cell.angle_beta   90.00
_cell.angle_gamma   90.00
#
_symmetry.space_group_name_H-M   'P 1'
#
loop_
_entity.id
_entity.type
_entity.pdbx_description
1 polymer ?
#
loop_
_entity_poly.entity_id
_entity_poly.type
_entity_poly.pdbx_seq_one_letter_code
_entity_poly.pdbx_strand_id
1 'polypeptide(L)'
;MKPYQRQFIEFALNKQVLKFGEFTLKSGRQSPYFFNAGLFNTGRDLALLGRFYAEALVDSGIEFDLLFGPAYKGIPIATTTAVALAEHHDKDLPYCFNRKEAKDHGEGGNLVGSALQGRVMLVDDVITAGTAIRESMEIIQ
;
A
#
# COMPACT_ATOMS: atom_id res chain seq x y z
N MET A 1 17.64 -2.52 -12.83
CA MET A 1 16.25 -2.08 -12.58
C MET A 1 15.33 -2.74 -13.60
N LYS A 2 14.25 -3.33 -13.13
CA LYS A 2 13.28 -4.00 -13.98
C LYS A 2 12.40 -2.99 -14.70
N PRO A 3 11.83 -3.34 -15.88
CA PRO A 3 11.01 -2.39 -16.64
C PRO A 3 9.85 -1.78 -15.86
N TYR A 4 9.13 -2.58 -15.05
CA TYR A 4 8.01 -2.05 -14.29
C TYR A 4 8.47 -1.05 -13.22
N GLN A 5 9.65 -1.25 -12.64
CA GLN A 5 10.21 -0.33 -11.66
C GLN A 5 10.51 1.03 -12.30
N ARG A 6 11.10 1.01 -13.48
CA ARG A 6 11.38 2.24 -14.23
C ARG A 6 10.08 2.95 -14.60
N GLN A 7 9.10 2.21 -15.08
CA GLN A 7 7.81 2.76 -15.46
C GLN A 7 7.10 3.38 -14.25
N PHE A 8 7.19 2.75 -13.09
CA PHE A 8 6.62 3.30 -11.87
C PHE A 8 7.28 4.63 -11.49
N ILE A 9 8.60 4.69 -11.56
CA ILE A 9 9.34 5.92 -11.25
C ILE A 9 8.95 7.04 -12.19
N GLU A 10 8.88 6.76 -13.50
CA GLU A 10 8.46 7.73 -14.50
C GLU A 10 7.03 8.22 -14.23
N PHE A 11 6.13 7.30 -13.90
CA PHE A 11 4.76 7.63 -13.56
C PHE A 11 4.69 8.53 -12.31
N ALA A 12 5.44 8.19 -11.27
CA ALA A 12 5.48 8.97 -10.04
C ALA A 12 6.04 10.38 -10.28
N LEU A 13 7.05 10.51 -11.11
CA LEU A 13 7.62 11.82 -11.48
C LEU A 13 6.63 12.65 -12.29
N ASN A 14 5.97 12.05 -13.26
CA ASN A 14 5.00 12.75 -14.10
C ASN A 14 3.80 13.27 -13.31
N LYS A 15 3.38 12.54 -12.30
CA LYS A 15 2.28 12.94 -11.43
C LYS A 15 2.72 13.85 -10.29
N GLN A 16 4.02 14.12 -10.20
CA GLN A 16 4.62 14.90 -9.10
C GLN A 16 4.42 14.27 -7.73
N VAL A 17 4.17 12.96 -7.71
CA VAL A 17 4.15 12.15 -6.48
C VAL A 17 5.56 12.08 -5.91
N LEU A 18 6.54 11.89 -6.79
CA LEU A 18 7.96 11.90 -6.43
C LEU A 18 8.59 13.19 -6.94
N LYS A 19 9.23 13.93 -6.05
CA LYS A 19 9.94 15.17 -6.37
C LYS A 19 11.33 15.11 -5.79
N PHE A 20 12.30 15.62 -6.53
CA PHE A 20 13.66 15.77 -6.05
C PHE A 20 13.92 17.23 -5.66
N GLY A 21 14.75 17.44 -4.65
CA GLY A 21 15.07 18.76 -4.12
C GLY A 21 15.48 18.67 -2.66
N GLU A 22 15.41 19.80 -1.96
CA GLU A 22 15.67 19.81 -0.53
C GLU A 22 14.34 19.96 0.21
N PHE A 23 14.02 18.96 1.01
CA PHE A 23 12.77 18.92 1.75
C PHE A 23 13.04 18.65 3.23
N THR A 24 12.26 19.32 4.10
CA THR A 24 12.28 19.05 5.53
C THR A 24 11.06 18.20 5.85
N LEU A 25 11.29 16.99 6.36
CA LEU A 25 10.22 16.06 6.72
C LEU A 25 9.60 16.46 8.06
N LYS A 26 8.45 15.87 8.38
CA LYS A 26 7.78 16.11 9.67
C LYS A 26 8.66 15.77 10.86
N SER A 27 9.57 14.82 10.69
CA SER A 27 10.56 14.46 11.71
C SER A 27 11.65 15.50 11.91
N GLY A 28 11.70 16.55 11.07
CA GLY A 28 12.78 17.53 11.06
C GLY A 28 13.98 17.11 10.22
N ARG A 29 13.98 15.89 9.71
CA ARG A 29 15.09 15.38 8.90
C ARG A 29 15.05 15.98 7.50
N GLN A 30 16.21 16.32 6.96
CA GLN A 30 16.34 16.77 5.58
C GLN A 30 16.34 15.57 4.64
N SER A 31 15.67 15.72 3.51
CA SER A 31 15.59 14.67 2.49
C SER A 31 15.84 15.25 1.11
N PRO A 32 16.59 14.52 0.24
CA PRO A 32 16.80 14.98 -1.14
C PRO A 32 15.60 14.71 -2.03
N TYR A 33 14.53 14.10 -1.50
CA TYR A 33 13.30 13.84 -2.25
C TYR A 33 12.09 13.91 -1.34
N PHE A 34 10.94 14.06 -1.96
CA PHE A 34 9.64 14.00 -1.27
C PHE A 34 8.71 13.09 -2.07
N PHE A 35 8.00 12.22 -1.38
CA PHE A 35 7.06 11.28 -1.98
C PHE A 35 5.70 11.46 -1.33
N ASN A 36 4.68 11.74 -2.15
CA ASN A 36 3.31 11.91 -1.67
C ASN A 36 2.35 11.08 -2.50
N ALA A 37 2.06 9.87 -2.03
CA ALA A 37 1.16 8.93 -2.70
C ALA A 37 -0.26 9.47 -2.84
N GLY A 38 -0.65 10.44 -2.03
CA GLY A 38 -1.98 11.06 -2.13
C GLY A 38 -2.24 11.78 -3.44
N LEU A 39 -1.18 12.05 -4.22
CA LEU A 39 -1.33 12.67 -5.54
C LEU A 39 -1.68 11.66 -6.63
N PHE A 40 -1.66 10.37 -6.35
CA PHE A 40 -2.32 9.36 -7.18
C PHE A 40 -3.83 9.43 -6.89
N ASN A 41 -4.51 10.36 -7.52
CA ASN A 41 -5.84 10.75 -7.08
C ASN A 41 -6.95 10.61 -8.12
N THR A 42 -6.69 9.89 -9.20
CA THR A 42 -7.71 9.56 -10.20
C THR A 42 -7.86 8.05 -10.32
N GLY A 43 -8.96 7.60 -10.90
CA GLY A 43 -9.19 6.18 -11.15
C GLY A 43 -8.09 5.56 -12.00
N ARG A 44 -7.62 6.27 -13.03
CA ARG A 44 -6.55 5.77 -13.88
C ARG A 44 -5.23 5.67 -13.11
N ASP A 45 -4.94 6.64 -12.28
CA ASP A 45 -3.75 6.60 -11.43
C ASP A 45 -3.79 5.39 -10.51
N LEU A 46 -4.94 5.14 -9.89
CA LEU A 46 -5.10 3.99 -9.00
C LEU A 46 -5.02 2.67 -9.74
N ALA A 47 -5.58 2.60 -10.94
CA ALA A 47 -5.49 1.40 -11.76
C ALA A 47 -4.02 1.07 -12.10
N LEU A 48 -3.24 2.07 -12.50
CA LEU A 48 -1.83 1.88 -12.79
C LEU A 48 -1.03 1.52 -11.54
N LEU A 49 -1.30 2.21 -10.43
CA LEU A 49 -0.63 1.94 -9.15
C LEU A 49 -0.86 0.49 -8.73
N GLY A 50 -2.11 0.02 -8.83
CA GLY A 50 -2.44 -1.37 -8.51
C GLY A 50 -1.69 -2.36 -9.37
N ARG A 51 -1.56 -2.08 -10.66
CA ARG A 51 -0.80 -2.95 -11.57
C ARG A 51 0.67 -3.02 -11.20
N PHE A 52 1.28 -1.88 -10.85
CA PHE A 52 2.68 -1.86 -10.44
C PHE A 52 2.91 -2.65 -9.15
N TYR A 53 2.05 -2.46 -8.17
CA TYR A 53 2.15 -3.21 -6.91
C TYR A 53 1.92 -4.71 -7.15
N ALA A 54 0.91 -5.06 -7.95
CA ALA A 54 0.62 -6.46 -8.26
C ALA A 54 1.81 -7.11 -8.97
N GLU A 55 2.40 -6.41 -9.93
CA GLU A 55 3.54 -6.94 -10.66
C GLU A 55 4.75 -7.15 -9.74
N ALA A 56 4.99 -6.22 -8.82
CA ALA A 56 6.06 -6.37 -7.85
C ALA A 56 5.83 -7.58 -6.94
N LEU A 57 4.61 -7.80 -6.49
CA LEU A 57 4.27 -8.93 -5.64
C LEU A 57 4.44 -10.26 -6.37
N VAL A 58 3.97 -10.34 -7.60
CA VAL A 58 4.13 -11.56 -8.42
C VAL A 58 5.60 -11.81 -8.70
N ASP A 59 6.34 -10.78 -9.07
CA ASP A 59 7.76 -10.89 -9.39
C ASP A 59 8.60 -11.33 -8.18
N SER A 60 8.17 -10.95 -6.97
CA SER A 60 8.89 -11.31 -5.74
C SER A 60 8.90 -12.81 -5.47
N GLY A 61 7.94 -13.55 -6.01
CA GLY A 61 7.79 -14.98 -5.76
C GLY A 61 7.33 -15.31 -4.34
N ILE A 62 7.04 -14.32 -3.51
CA ILE A 62 6.58 -14.55 -2.15
C ILE A 62 5.13 -15.00 -2.19
N GLU A 63 4.84 -16.13 -1.53
CA GLU A 63 3.48 -16.62 -1.42
C GLU A 63 2.78 -15.99 -0.22
N PHE A 64 1.53 -15.58 -0.43
CA PHE A 64 0.71 -15.01 0.64
C PHE A 64 -0.75 -15.34 0.39
N ASP A 65 -1.55 -15.24 1.43
CA ASP A 65 -2.96 -15.66 1.39
C ASP A 65 -3.91 -14.48 1.50
N LEU A 66 -3.42 -13.33 1.92
CA LEU A 66 -4.26 -12.18 2.25
C LEU A 66 -3.45 -10.89 2.09
N LEU A 67 -4.09 -9.85 1.55
CA LEU A 67 -3.52 -8.51 1.51
C LEU A 67 -4.04 -7.69 2.68
N PHE A 68 -3.16 -6.94 3.32
CA PHE A 68 -3.52 -6.04 4.41
C PHE A 68 -3.03 -4.63 4.07
N GLY A 69 -3.95 -3.66 4.11
CA GLY A 69 -3.64 -2.26 3.90
C GLY A 69 -3.81 -1.46 5.18
N PRO A 70 -2.72 -0.98 5.78
CA PRO A 70 -2.83 -0.19 7.00
C PRO A 70 -3.46 1.18 6.73
N ALA A 71 -4.40 1.58 7.61
CA ALA A 71 -5.05 2.87 7.48
C ALA A 71 -4.02 4.01 7.63
N TYR A 72 -4.13 5.09 6.86
CA TYR A 72 -5.24 5.23 5.89
C TYR A 72 -4.76 5.05 4.45
N LYS A 73 -3.52 5.43 4.13
CA LYS A 73 -3.02 5.42 2.75
C LYS A 73 -2.83 4.03 2.19
N GLY A 74 -2.59 3.04 3.06
CA GLY A 74 -2.50 1.65 2.64
C GLY A 74 -3.82 1.06 2.16
N ILE A 75 -4.95 1.64 2.56
CA ILE A 75 -6.26 1.10 2.19
C ILE A 75 -6.49 1.13 0.67
N PRO A 76 -6.42 2.30 0.02
CA PRO A 76 -6.61 2.31 -1.44
C PRO A 76 -5.54 1.52 -2.18
N ILE A 77 -4.32 1.47 -1.66
CA ILE A 77 -3.25 0.69 -2.27
C ILE A 77 -3.59 -0.80 -2.23
N ALA A 78 -4.00 -1.31 -1.08
CA ALA A 78 -4.39 -2.72 -0.96
C ALA A 78 -5.59 -3.04 -1.85
N THR A 79 -6.58 -2.17 -1.88
CA THR A 79 -7.78 -2.35 -2.68
C THR A 79 -7.45 -2.46 -4.17
N THR A 80 -6.71 -1.49 -4.70
CA THR A 80 -6.38 -1.48 -6.12
C THR A 80 -5.40 -2.60 -6.49
N THR A 81 -4.51 -2.98 -5.57
CA THR A 81 -3.61 -4.11 -5.77
C THR A 81 -4.39 -5.42 -5.86
N ALA A 82 -5.36 -5.62 -4.97
CA ALA A 82 -6.21 -6.82 -5.00
C ALA A 82 -6.98 -6.93 -6.33
N VAL A 83 -7.52 -5.81 -6.80
CA VAL A 83 -8.22 -5.76 -8.09
C VAL A 83 -7.26 -6.12 -9.24
N ALA A 84 -6.06 -5.54 -9.24
CA ALA A 84 -5.07 -5.80 -10.28
C ALA A 84 -4.60 -7.26 -10.29
N LEU A 85 -4.42 -7.86 -9.12
CA LEU A 85 -4.06 -9.28 -9.02
C LEU A 85 -5.14 -10.15 -9.63
N ALA A 86 -6.42 -9.84 -9.37
CA ALA A 86 -7.53 -10.61 -9.95
C ALA A 86 -7.62 -10.42 -11.46
N GLU A 87 -7.52 -9.18 -11.94
CA GLU A 87 -7.72 -8.87 -13.36
C GLU A 87 -6.55 -9.25 -14.24
N HIS A 88 -5.32 -9.09 -13.76
CA HIS A 88 -4.12 -9.23 -14.61
C HIS A 88 -3.26 -10.43 -14.28
N HIS A 89 -3.46 -11.08 -13.15
CA HIS A 89 -2.62 -12.20 -12.69
C HIS A 89 -3.44 -13.42 -12.29
N ASP A 90 -4.76 -13.37 -12.48
CA ASP A 90 -5.68 -14.47 -12.15
C ASP A 90 -5.51 -14.96 -10.71
N LYS A 91 -5.32 -14.00 -9.79
CA LYS A 91 -5.19 -14.27 -8.36
C LYS A 91 -6.31 -13.56 -7.61
N ASP A 92 -7.31 -14.33 -7.19
CA ASP A 92 -8.45 -13.80 -6.43
C ASP A 92 -8.15 -13.96 -4.94
N LEU A 93 -7.56 -12.92 -4.35
CA LEU A 93 -7.12 -12.95 -2.97
C LEU A 93 -7.99 -12.05 -2.10
N PRO A 94 -8.27 -12.48 -0.86
CA PRO A 94 -8.97 -11.62 0.08
C PRO A 94 -8.09 -10.46 0.54
N TYR A 95 -8.74 -9.39 0.97
CA TYR A 95 -8.01 -8.27 1.55
C TYR A 95 -8.75 -7.73 2.77
N CYS A 96 -8.01 -7.01 3.60
CA CYS A 96 -8.58 -6.32 4.74
C CYS A 96 -7.77 -5.08 5.06
N PHE A 97 -8.32 -4.26 5.91
CA PHE A 97 -7.65 -3.06 6.41
C PHE A 97 -8.13 -2.79 7.84
N ASN A 98 -7.42 -1.92 8.55
CA ASN A 98 -7.78 -1.57 9.91
C ASN A 98 -8.48 -0.21 9.97
N ARG A 99 -9.13 0.02 11.09
CA ARG A 99 -9.62 1.34 11.48
C ARG A 99 -8.67 1.90 12.53
N LYS A 100 -8.43 3.20 12.50
CA LYS A 100 -7.63 3.82 13.57
C LYS A 100 -8.47 4.17 14.77
N GLU A 101 -9.77 4.41 14.56
CA GLU A 101 -10.70 4.68 15.65
C GLU A 101 -11.47 3.42 15.99
N ALA A 102 -11.59 3.15 17.29
CA ALA A 102 -12.38 2.05 17.77
C ALA A 102 -13.85 2.26 17.41
N LYS A 103 -14.52 1.19 17.00
CA LYS A 103 -15.95 1.22 16.74
C LYS A 103 -16.67 1.20 18.09
N ASP A 104 -17.54 2.18 18.32
CA ASP A 104 -18.24 2.32 19.60
C ASP A 104 -19.27 1.23 19.86
N HIS A 105 -19.77 0.58 18.82
CA HIS A 105 -20.85 -0.40 18.95
C HIS A 105 -20.54 -1.65 18.17
N GLY A 106 -20.90 -2.76 18.77
CA GLY A 106 -20.95 -4.03 18.09
C GLY A 106 -19.66 -4.76 18.10
N GLU A 107 -19.58 -5.67 17.18
CA GLU A 107 -18.52 -6.63 17.07
C GLU A 107 -17.19 -5.94 16.97
N GLY A 108 -16.50 -6.01 18.07
CA GLY A 108 -15.25 -5.32 18.24
C GLY A 108 -14.30 -5.72 17.19
N GLY A 109 -13.84 -4.84 16.50
CA GLY A 109 -12.81 -5.11 15.60
C GLY A 109 -12.38 -3.85 14.95
N ASN A 110 -11.09 -3.68 14.92
CA ASN A 110 -10.47 -2.62 14.16
C ASN A 110 -10.26 -3.06 12.71
N LEU A 111 -10.75 -4.24 12.33
CA LEU A 111 -10.56 -4.80 11.01
C LEU A 111 -11.82 -4.73 10.18
N VAL A 112 -11.65 -4.44 8.89
CA VAL A 112 -12.71 -4.44 7.89
C VAL A 112 -12.26 -5.30 6.72
N GLY A 113 -13.18 -6.08 6.18
CA GLY A 113 -12.90 -6.99 5.08
C GLY A 113 -12.74 -8.42 5.57
N SER A 114 -11.83 -9.15 4.95
CA SER A 114 -11.62 -10.55 5.29
C SER A 114 -10.99 -10.72 6.67
N ALA A 115 -11.26 -11.86 7.30
CA ALA A 115 -10.58 -12.21 8.54
C ALA A 115 -9.10 -12.46 8.28
N LEU A 116 -8.26 -12.13 9.26
CA LEU A 116 -6.82 -12.38 9.16
C LEU A 116 -6.56 -13.88 9.34
N GLN A 117 -6.15 -14.52 8.25
CA GLN A 117 -5.84 -15.94 8.23
C GLN A 117 -4.68 -16.17 7.28
N GLY A 118 -3.77 -17.06 7.67
CA GLY A 118 -2.65 -17.44 6.84
C GLY A 118 -1.55 -16.40 6.78
N ARG A 119 -0.87 -16.37 5.65
CA ARG A 119 0.26 -15.47 5.43
C ARG A 119 -0.25 -14.12 4.92
N VAL A 120 0.08 -13.08 5.64
CA VAL A 120 -0.44 -11.73 5.37
C VAL A 120 0.62 -10.90 4.67
N MET A 121 0.28 -10.36 3.50
CA MET A 121 1.12 -9.42 2.77
C MET A 121 0.65 -8.01 3.09
N LEU A 122 1.50 -7.23 3.74
CA LEU A 122 1.22 -5.85 4.08
C LEU A 122 1.70 -4.94 2.95
N VAL A 123 0.82 -4.06 2.48
CA VAL A 123 1.16 -3.08 1.44
C VAL A 123 0.88 -1.67 1.95
N ASP A 124 1.80 -0.77 1.68
CA ASP A 124 1.68 0.62 2.12
C ASP A 124 2.43 1.54 1.15
N ASP A 125 2.41 2.85 1.39
CA ASP A 125 3.04 3.82 0.51
C ASP A 125 4.55 3.96 0.78
N VAL A 126 4.94 4.31 2.00
CA VAL A 126 6.33 4.50 2.36
C VAL A 126 6.63 3.94 3.75
N ILE A 127 7.87 3.56 3.95
CA ILE A 127 8.39 3.18 5.26
C ILE A 127 9.40 4.25 5.67
N THR A 128 9.13 4.92 6.78
CA THR A 128 10.06 5.91 7.33
C THR A 128 10.62 5.45 8.67
N ALA A 129 9.88 5.66 9.76
CA ALA A 129 10.31 5.23 11.09
C ALA A 129 9.80 3.83 11.48
N GLY A 130 9.05 3.18 10.57
CA GLY A 130 8.51 1.85 10.84
C GLY A 130 7.29 1.84 11.77
N THR A 131 6.73 2.98 12.11
CA THR A 131 5.61 3.06 13.04
C THR A 131 4.38 2.34 12.50
N ALA A 132 4.03 2.58 11.24
CA ALA A 132 2.86 1.93 10.62
C ALA A 132 3.04 0.41 10.56
N ILE A 133 4.26 -0.05 10.29
CA ILE A 133 4.56 -1.48 10.25
C ILE A 133 4.42 -2.08 11.63
N ARG A 134 4.94 -1.43 12.67
CA ARG A 134 4.83 -1.94 14.04
C ARG A 134 3.38 -2.01 14.50
N GLU A 135 2.59 -0.98 14.22
CA GLU A 135 1.16 -0.98 14.53
C GLU A 135 0.43 -2.11 13.81
N SER A 136 0.75 -2.33 12.54
CA SER A 136 0.15 -3.41 11.76
C SER A 136 0.53 -4.78 12.30
N MET A 137 1.77 -4.98 12.71
CA MET A 137 2.21 -6.24 13.30
C MET A 137 1.45 -6.55 14.59
N GLU A 138 1.16 -5.54 15.41
CA GLU A 138 0.36 -5.70 16.62
C GLU A 138 -1.07 -6.13 16.28
N ILE A 139 -1.65 -5.59 15.20
CA ILE A 139 -2.99 -5.96 14.77
C ILE A 139 -3.03 -7.40 14.24
N ILE A 140 -2.02 -7.78 13.46
CA ILE A 140 -1.95 -9.08 12.80
C ILE A 140 -1.68 -10.21 13.80
N GLN A 141 -0.87 -9.94 14.79
CA GLN A 141 -0.57 -10.90 15.85
C GLN A 141 -1.71 -10.97 16.86
#